data_304975a39fe9e9128455ccb716acd958
#
_entry.id   304975a39fe9e9128455ccb716acd958
#
_cell.length_a   1.000
_cell.length_b   1.000
_cell.length_c   1.000
_cell.angle_alpha   90.00
_cell.angle_beta   90.00
_cell.angle_gamma   90.00
#
_symmetry.space_group_name_H-M   'P 1'
#
loop_
_entity.id
_entity.type
_entity.pdbx_description
1 polymer ?
#
loop_
_entity_poly.entity_id
_entity_poly.type
_entity_poly.pdbx_seq_one_letter_code
_entity_poly.pdbx_strand_id
1 'polypeptide(L)'
;HIRGSLTDNRSVYILVVPLDAPTGGSVIPLYAHPARAHTVTGTSGHGSPSSPAFWGVFHVESLAPAQLTGTHTKLNILRADRVSTGNLPAYVREVERRSDPRINPESKQPHARWIWADTRTIAPILLRKGVRVQLCHDMRLVQRILLTASTHPSGHVRYEPVLDLAQDTVEKPAGKLPVARQIAGQGELFGDDFLTAAEENTVSGHEAAPPTLTSADTELVHRHLDEFTAQLRAIATGAHPERLRLLAAAESAGSLVAAEIEYYGIPFDTAAHDAHLTEILGPRPPEGEHPAKLMELAEQIRADLFAPHLNPDSPQELLRALHAAGVNVPSTRSYVLKGWAEETATQRERRWALIEPILRYKKLYRIFTANGWSWADSWVRNGRFRPHLEVGGAATGRWGASGGGALQLPAEIRSAILAPEGEVFLVSDGSQIEPRILAALSHDEALASAGRGTDMYAGIAELARLEGVALTERAQAKVGLLAIMYGGRSGEIGALLPHVAKL
;
A
#
# COMPACT_ATOMS: atom_id res chain seq x y z
N HIS A 1 -22.62 11.45 11.66
CA HIS A 1 -21.86 12.69 11.32
C HIS A 1 -21.03 12.60 10.04
N ILE A 2 -20.82 11.40 9.46
CA ILE A 2 -20.09 11.22 8.18
C ILE A 2 -20.97 11.61 6.96
N ARG A 3 -22.28 11.66 7.08
CA ARG A 3 -23.19 12.00 5.97
C ARG A 3 -23.07 13.44 5.46
N GLY A 4 -22.63 14.39 6.29
CA GLY A 4 -22.58 15.82 5.90
C GLY A 4 -21.40 16.20 5.01
N SER A 5 -20.27 15.47 5.03
CA SER A 5 -19.06 15.87 4.32
C SER A 5 -18.93 15.32 2.88
N LEU A 6 -19.68 14.29 2.53
CA LEU A 6 -19.64 13.65 1.21
C LEU A 6 -20.58 14.30 0.17
N THR A 7 -21.53 15.12 0.63
CA THR A 7 -22.52 15.79 -0.23
C THR A 7 -22.30 17.30 -0.36
N ASP A 8 -21.27 17.86 0.28
CA ASP A 8 -21.01 19.29 0.20
C ASP A 8 -20.42 19.66 -1.19
N ASN A 9 -21.29 20.20 -2.01
CA ASN A 9 -21.07 20.60 -3.41
C ASN A 9 -20.14 21.84 -3.54
N ARG A 10 -19.37 22.20 -2.50
CA ARG A 10 -18.60 23.43 -2.38
C ARG A 10 -17.08 23.22 -2.39
N SER A 11 -16.59 22.07 -2.83
CA SER A 11 -15.13 21.89 -2.94
C SER A 11 -14.59 22.66 -4.14
N VAL A 12 -13.51 23.41 -3.95
CA VAL A 12 -12.71 23.96 -5.05
C VAL A 12 -11.77 22.87 -5.53
N TYR A 13 -11.87 22.47 -6.78
CA TYR A 13 -10.94 21.55 -7.41
C TYR A 13 -9.69 22.27 -7.88
N ILE A 14 -8.52 21.76 -7.53
CA ILE A 14 -7.24 22.34 -7.95
C ILE A 14 -6.41 21.26 -8.59
N LEU A 15 -6.33 21.27 -9.92
CA LEU A 15 -5.51 20.36 -10.70
C LEU A 15 -4.05 20.81 -10.68
N VAL A 16 -3.14 19.88 -10.39
CA VAL A 16 -1.69 20.09 -10.38
C VAL A 16 -1.05 19.15 -11.39
N VAL A 17 -0.38 19.72 -12.39
CA VAL A 17 0.24 18.98 -13.51
C VAL A 17 1.72 19.34 -13.60
N PRO A 18 2.64 18.38 -13.75
CA PRO A 18 4.05 18.68 -14.03
C PRO A 18 4.18 19.35 -15.39
N LEU A 19 5.01 20.38 -15.48
CA LEU A 19 5.27 21.12 -16.71
C LEU A 19 6.74 21.02 -17.09
N ASP A 20 7.04 20.95 -18.38
CA ASP A 20 8.39 20.98 -18.88
C ASP A 20 9.04 22.37 -18.71
N ALA A 21 10.37 22.43 -18.69
CA ALA A 21 11.11 23.69 -18.75
C ALA A 21 10.78 24.39 -20.08
N PRO A 22 10.65 25.74 -20.12
CA PRO A 22 10.35 26.45 -21.34
C PRO A 22 11.51 26.28 -22.35
N THR A 23 11.35 25.34 -23.26
CA THR A 23 12.11 25.26 -24.49
C THR A 23 11.46 26.21 -25.47
N GLY A 24 12.19 27.12 -26.11
CA GLY A 24 11.71 28.25 -26.92
C GLY A 24 10.75 27.89 -28.07
N GLY A 25 9.59 27.34 -27.76
CA GLY A 25 8.50 26.99 -28.66
C GLY A 25 7.33 27.96 -28.60
N SER A 26 6.48 27.97 -29.62
CA SER A 26 5.31 28.83 -29.75
C SER A 26 4.39 28.78 -28.53
N VAL A 27 4.06 29.96 -28.03
CA VAL A 27 3.20 30.19 -26.87
C VAL A 27 1.74 30.31 -27.33
N ILE A 28 0.86 29.46 -26.79
CA ILE A 28 -0.59 29.50 -27.05
C ILE A 28 -1.34 29.91 -25.78
N PRO A 29 -2.28 30.88 -25.83
CA PRO A 29 -3.13 31.22 -24.70
C PRO A 29 -4.06 30.05 -24.33
N LEU A 30 -4.20 29.78 -23.06
CA LEU A 30 -4.99 28.65 -22.50
C LEU A 30 -6.49 28.65 -22.88
N TYR A 31 -6.99 29.75 -23.38
CA TYR A 31 -8.41 30.00 -23.71
C TYR A 31 -8.74 29.92 -25.22
N ALA A 32 -7.77 29.51 -26.05
CA ALA A 32 -8.01 29.37 -27.48
C ALA A 32 -8.41 27.90 -27.80
N HIS A 33 -9.52 27.72 -28.50
CA HIS A 33 -10.03 26.42 -28.97
C HIS A 33 -9.02 25.74 -29.92
N PRO A 34 -8.62 24.47 -29.70
CA PRO A 34 -7.71 23.78 -30.60
C PRO A 34 -8.42 23.27 -31.86
N ALA A 35 -7.98 23.75 -33.02
CA ALA A 35 -8.22 23.09 -34.28
C ALA A 35 -7.02 22.18 -34.58
N ARG A 36 -7.27 20.86 -34.62
CA ARG A 36 -6.47 19.75 -35.18
C ARG A 36 -4.93 19.84 -35.03
N ALA A 37 -4.37 18.99 -34.17
CA ALA A 37 -2.94 18.70 -34.13
C ALA A 37 -2.60 17.35 -34.79
N HIS A 38 -1.53 17.33 -35.58
CA HIS A 38 -0.96 16.13 -36.21
C HIS A 38 0.05 15.46 -35.28
N THR A 39 0.07 14.15 -35.32
CA THR A 39 0.94 13.23 -34.54
C THR A 39 2.43 13.41 -34.89
N VAL A 40 3.29 13.58 -33.89
CA VAL A 40 4.75 13.47 -34.06
C VAL A 40 5.26 12.38 -33.11
N THR A 41 5.89 11.38 -33.69
CA THR A 41 6.58 10.28 -32.98
C THR A 41 7.98 10.74 -32.57
N GLY A 42 8.29 10.73 -31.29
CA GLY A 42 9.60 11.05 -30.74
C GLY A 42 10.19 9.90 -29.93
N THR A 43 11.44 9.60 -30.19
CA THR A 43 12.24 8.49 -29.64
C THR A 43 12.61 8.65 -28.16
N SER A 44 12.56 7.55 -27.44
CA SER A 44 12.83 7.41 -25.99
C SER A 44 14.32 7.44 -25.65
N GLY A 45 14.71 8.32 -24.72
CA GLY A 45 15.97 8.26 -23.99
C GLY A 45 15.71 7.87 -22.54
N HIS A 46 16.35 6.81 -22.06
CA HIS A 46 16.25 6.36 -20.67
C HIS A 46 17.13 7.22 -19.76
N GLY A 47 16.48 8.10 -18.96
CA GLY A 47 17.07 8.76 -17.80
C GLY A 47 16.11 8.69 -16.64
N SER A 48 16.61 8.55 -15.41
CA SER A 48 15.80 8.61 -14.19
C SER A 48 14.90 9.85 -14.20
N PRO A 49 13.60 9.78 -13.83
CA PRO A 49 12.72 10.93 -13.89
C PRO A 49 13.18 11.99 -12.90
N SER A 50 13.84 13.04 -13.40
CA SER A 50 14.12 14.25 -12.62
C SER A 50 12.80 14.92 -12.23
N SER A 51 12.71 15.46 -11.01
CA SER A 51 11.55 16.24 -10.60
C SER A 51 11.32 17.39 -11.60
N PRO A 52 10.06 17.64 -12.01
CA PRO A 52 9.76 18.72 -12.97
C PRO A 52 10.20 20.08 -12.42
N ALA A 53 10.71 20.94 -13.25
CA ALA A 53 11.15 22.28 -12.84
C ALA A 53 9.97 23.17 -12.43
N PHE A 54 8.80 22.98 -13.06
CA PHE A 54 7.59 23.76 -12.86
C PHE A 54 6.35 22.89 -12.75
N TRP A 55 5.31 23.44 -12.11
CA TRP A 55 4.00 22.86 -11.98
C TRP A 55 2.94 23.83 -12.47
N GLY A 56 1.98 23.34 -13.24
CA GLY A 56 0.76 24.06 -13.54
C GLY A 56 -0.25 23.81 -12.43
N VAL A 57 -0.80 24.90 -11.88
CA VAL A 57 -1.83 24.84 -10.84
C VAL A 57 -3.09 25.48 -11.39
N PHE A 58 -4.15 24.68 -11.58
CA PHE A 58 -5.38 25.10 -12.26
C PHE A 58 -6.57 24.99 -11.32
N HIS A 59 -7.20 26.11 -11.03
CA HIS A 59 -8.47 26.15 -10.32
C HIS A 59 -9.58 25.75 -11.31
N VAL A 60 -10.27 24.67 -11.00
CA VAL A 60 -11.26 24.05 -11.89
C VAL A 60 -12.65 24.20 -11.31
N GLU A 61 -13.62 24.44 -12.17
CA GLU A 61 -15.03 24.55 -11.78
C GLU A 61 -15.53 23.24 -11.13
N SER A 62 -16.26 23.37 -10.03
CA SER A 62 -16.94 22.25 -9.39
C SER A 62 -18.28 21.99 -10.07
N LEU A 63 -18.48 20.78 -10.57
CA LEU A 63 -19.74 20.39 -11.22
C LEU A 63 -20.63 19.58 -10.25
N ALA A 64 -21.94 19.87 -10.28
CA ALA A 64 -22.92 19.06 -9.60
C ALA A 64 -23.02 17.65 -10.25
N PRO A 65 -23.33 16.59 -9.51
CA PRO A 65 -23.47 15.23 -10.06
C PRO A 65 -24.41 15.12 -11.27
N ALA A 66 -25.49 15.92 -11.29
CA ALA A 66 -26.41 15.95 -12.43
C ALA A 66 -25.78 16.51 -13.70
N GLN A 67 -24.80 17.39 -13.60
CA GLN A 67 -24.08 17.94 -14.74
C GLN A 67 -23.08 16.93 -15.34
N LEU A 68 -22.64 15.95 -14.56
CA LEU A 68 -21.69 14.92 -14.99
C LEU A 68 -22.34 13.82 -15.87
N THR A 69 -23.67 13.73 -15.90
CA THR A 69 -24.39 12.72 -16.68
C THR A 69 -24.54 13.08 -18.16
N GLY A 70 -24.23 14.33 -18.56
CA GLY A 70 -24.27 14.79 -19.93
C GLY A 70 -23.10 14.27 -20.78
N THR A 71 -23.33 14.04 -22.06
CA THR A 71 -22.33 13.51 -23.02
C THR A 71 -21.21 14.51 -23.34
N HIS A 72 -21.39 15.79 -23.08
CA HIS A 72 -20.46 16.88 -23.44
C HIS A 72 -20.02 17.72 -22.24
N THR A 73 -19.99 17.13 -21.04
CA THR A 73 -19.52 17.85 -19.86
C THR A 73 -18.03 18.16 -19.99
N LYS A 74 -17.68 19.44 -19.98
CA LYS A 74 -16.30 19.94 -19.89
C LYS A 74 -16.13 20.71 -18.59
N LEU A 75 -15.02 20.52 -17.93
CA LEU A 75 -14.61 21.32 -16.79
C LEU A 75 -13.96 22.63 -17.27
N ASN A 76 -14.36 23.76 -16.69
CA ASN A 76 -13.78 25.04 -17.01
C ASN A 76 -12.62 25.37 -16.06
N ILE A 77 -11.54 25.88 -16.61
CA ILE A 77 -10.44 26.43 -15.83
C ILE A 77 -10.82 27.88 -15.46
N LEU A 78 -10.93 28.12 -14.16
CA LEU A 78 -11.26 29.46 -13.62
C LEU A 78 -10.01 30.31 -13.43
N ARG A 79 -8.89 29.69 -13.10
CA ARG A 79 -7.59 30.33 -12.90
C ARG A 79 -6.47 29.33 -13.22
N ALA A 80 -5.35 29.84 -13.73
CA ALA A 80 -4.15 29.06 -14.01
C ALA A 80 -2.92 29.80 -13.46
N ASP A 81 -2.08 29.07 -12.72
CA ASP A 81 -0.81 29.58 -12.20
C ASP A 81 0.33 28.63 -12.64
N ARG A 82 1.49 29.17 -12.96
CA ARG A 82 2.72 28.41 -13.16
C ARG A 82 3.61 28.61 -11.95
N VAL A 83 3.93 27.52 -11.26
CA VAL A 83 4.65 27.56 -9.98
C VAL A 83 5.92 26.75 -10.10
N SER A 84 7.08 27.29 -9.73
CA SER A 84 8.31 26.51 -9.65
C SER A 84 8.19 25.43 -8.58
N THR A 85 8.91 24.31 -8.75
CA THR A 85 8.89 23.21 -7.77
C THR A 85 9.29 23.69 -6.37
N GLY A 86 10.22 24.64 -6.25
CA GLY A 86 10.62 25.22 -4.96
C GLY A 86 9.49 26.02 -4.28
N ASN A 87 8.65 26.70 -5.05
CA ASN A 87 7.56 27.55 -4.55
C ASN A 87 6.23 26.80 -4.37
N LEU A 88 6.07 25.63 -4.96
CA LEU A 88 4.84 24.85 -4.88
C LEU A 88 4.38 24.61 -3.43
N PRO A 89 5.25 24.24 -2.47
CA PRO A 89 4.83 24.05 -1.08
C PRO A 89 4.29 25.33 -0.43
N ALA A 90 4.87 26.48 -0.72
CA ALA A 90 4.39 27.75 -0.18
C ALA A 90 3.00 28.11 -0.75
N TYR A 91 2.79 27.89 -2.05
CA TYR A 91 1.51 28.05 -2.71
C TYR A 91 0.43 27.16 -2.09
N VAL A 92 0.71 25.87 -1.95
CA VAL A 92 -0.22 24.89 -1.37
C VAL A 92 -0.56 25.26 0.08
N ARG A 93 0.43 25.61 0.89
CA ARG A 93 0.22 26.05 2.29
C ARG A 93 -0.73 27.24 2.38
N GLU A 94 -0.57 28.21 1.51
CA GLU A 94 -1.43 29.41 1.52
C GLU A 94 -2.87 29.08 1.13
N VAL A 95 -3.07 28.19 0.15
CA VAL A 95 -4.41 27.74 -0.26
C VAL A 95 -5.08 26.95 0.88
N GLU A 96 -4.37 25.99 1.49
CA GLU A 96 -4.88 25.22 2.63
C GLU A 96 -5.25 26.14 3.80
N ARG A 97 -4.39 27.11 4.13
CA ARG A 97 -4.63 28.08 5.21
C ARG A 97 -5.91 28.92 4.98
N ARG A 98 -6.16 29.33 3.73
CA ARG A 98 -7.37 30.11 3.40
C ARG A 98 -8.65 29.30 3.49
N SER A 99 -8.58 28.02 3.22
CA SER A 99 -9.74 27.13 3.18
C SER A 99 -9.97 26.35 4.50
N ASP A 100 -9.06 26.41 5.47
CA ASP A 100 -9.21 25.70 6.76
C ASP A 100 -10.05 26.54 7.75
N PRO A 101 -11.26 26.11 8.11
CA PRO A 101 -12.13 26.83 9.04
C PRO A 101 -11.56 26.89 10.48
N ARG A 102 -10.60 26.01 10.82
CA ARG A 102 -9.92 26.06 12.13
C ARG A 102 -8.93 27.22 12.21
N ILE A 103 -8.35 27.62 11.06
CA ILE A 103 -7.40 28.72 10.93
C ILE A 103 -8.12 30.01 10.56
N ASN A 104 -9.13 29.91 9.71
CA ASN A 104 -9.94 31.04 9.24
C ASN A 104 -11.43 30.73 9.44
N PRO A 105 -11.98 30.93 10.66
CA PRO A 105 -13.38 30.60 10.97
C PRO A 105 -14.41 31.39 10.15
N GLU A 106 -14.03 32.55 9.62
CA GLU A 106 -14.88 33.38 8.76
C GLU A 106 -14.83 32.98 7.29
N SER A 107 -13.94 32.05 6.95
CA SER A 107 -13.79 31.58 5.59
C SER A 107 -15.06 30.88 5.12
N LYS A 108 -15.70 31.46 4.12
CA LYS A 108 -16.76 30.82 3.34
C LYS A 108 -16.19 30.00 2.18
N GLN A 109 -14.84 29.92 2.07
CA GLN A 109 -14.20 29.16 1.01
C GLN A 109 -14.30 27.66 1.34
N PRO A 110 -14.74 26.85 0.40
CA PRO A 110 -14.77 25.40 0.59
C PRO A 110 -13.34 24.86 0.66
N HIS A 111 -13.18 23.71 1.32
CA HIS A 111 -11.90 23.01 1.33
C HIS A 111 -11.38 22.75 -0.07
N ALA A 112 -10.11 23.04 -0.31
CA ALA A 112 -9.44 22.67 -1.54
C ALA A 112 -9.35 21.14 -1.67
N ARG A 113 -9.70 20.61 -2.84
CA ARG A 113 -9.44 19.22 -3.20
C ARG A 113 -8.39 19.21 -4.30
N TRP A 114 -7.22 18.74 -3.95
CA TRP A 114 -6.08 18.67 -4.86
C TRP A 114 -6.21 17.47 -5.78
N ILE A 115 -6.01 17.69 -7.07
CA ILE A 115 -6.10 16.66 -8.11
C ILE A 115 -4.73 16.54 -8.73
N TRP A 116 -4.21 15.32 -8.78
CA TRP A 116 -2.93 15.01 -9.41
C TRP A 116 -2.88 13.57 -9.94
N ALA A 117 -1.92 13.30 -10.79
CA ALA A 117 -1.77 11.99 -11.40
C ALA A 117 -1.46 10.91 -10.34
N ASP A 118 -0.50 11.17 -9.46
CA ASP A 118 -0.04 10.22 -8.44
C ASP A 118 0.49 10.99 -7.21
N THR A 119 -0.03 10.68 -6.03
CA THR A 119 0.39 11.27 -4.76
C THR A 119 1.88 11.03 -4.47
N ARG A 120 2.42 9.90 -4.87
CA ARG A 120 3.84 9.53 -4.64
C ARG A 120 4.82 10.52 -5.27
N THR A 121 4.44 11.21 -6.34
CA THR A 121 5.30 12.18 -7.02
C THR A 121 5.29 13.56 -6.37
N ILE A 122 4.17 13.98 -5.82
CA ILE A 122 3.99 15.36 -5.31
C ILE A 122 4.14 15.45 -3.79
N ALA A 123 3.66 14.44 -3.05
CA ALA A 123 3.67 14.47 -1.59
C ALA A 123 5.08 14.65 -0.99
N PRO A 124 6.15 14.00 -1.47
CA PRO A 124 7.50 14.22 -0.95
C PRO A 124 7.98 15.66 -1.09
N ILE A 125 7.59 16.36 -2.17
CA ILE A 125 7.93 17.77 -2.40
C ILE A 125 7.29 18.66 -1.33
N LEU A 126 6.03 18.41 -1.03
CA LEU A 126 5.27 19.16 -0.03
C LEU A 126 5.77 18.86 1.39
N LEU A 127 5.96 17.57 1.71
CA LEU A 127 6.37 17.12 3.04
C LEU A 127 7.77 17.60 3.43
N ARG A 128 8.71 17.74 2.48
CA ARG A 128 10.04 18.34 2.73
C ARG A 128 9.95 19.76 3.32
N LYS A 129 8.89 20.48 3.02
CA LYS A 129 8.64 21.84 3.54
C LYS A 129 7.56 21.86 4.63
N GLY A 130 7.22 20.69 5.20
CA GLY A 130 6.22 20.56 6.26
C GLY A 130 4.81 20.95 5.83
N VAL A 131 4.48 20.79 4.54
CA VAL A 131 3.14 21.06 4.00
C VAL A 131 2.37 19.78 3.87
N ARG A 132 1.17 19.74 4.46
CA ARG A 132 0.20 18.67 4.38
C ARG A 132 -1.07 19.18 3.71
N VAL A 133 -1.69 18.36 2.89
CA VAL A 133 -3.00 18.63 2.29
C VAL A 133 -4.06 17.78 2.98
N GLN A 134 -5.29 18.31 3.06
CA GLN A 134 -6.38 17.60 3.75
C GLN A 134 -7.14 16.68 2.81
N LEU A 135 -7.36 17.09 1.57
CA LEU A 135 -8.17 16.37 0.61
C LEU A 135 -7.47 16.28 -0.74
N CYS A 136 -7.36 15.08 -1.28
CA CYS A 136 -6.89 14.92 -2.67
C CYS A 136 -7.81 13.98 -3.47
N HIS A 137 -7.56 13.96 -4.76
CA HIS A 137 -8.05 12.98 -5.71
C HIS A 137 -6.83 12.44 -6.48
N ASP A 138 -6.39 11.27 -6.11
CA ASP A 138 -5.30 10.56 -6.77
C ASP A 138 -5.85 9.85 -8.01
N MET A 139 -5.59 10.42 -9.19
CA MET A 139 -6.19 9.91 -10.43
C MET A 139 -5.75 8.48 -10.74
N ARG A 140 -4.52 8.10 -10.43
CA ARG A 140 -4.02 6.72 -10.65
C ARG A 140 -4.78 5.70 -9.80
N LEU A 141 -5.00 6.00 -8.52
CA LEU A 141 -5.76 5.08 -7.65
C LEU A 141 -7.22 4.99 -8.08
N VAL A 142 -7.84 6.13 -8.40
CA VAL A 142 -9.23 6.15 -8.87
C VAL A 142 -9.38 5.43 -10.21
N GLN A 143 -8.43 5.60 -11.14
CA GLN A 143 -8.39 4.85 -12.38
C GLN A 143 -8.39 3.34 -12.15
N ARG A 144 -7.54 2.85 -11.25
CA ARG A 144 -7.48 1.42 -10.89
C ARG A 144 -8.81 0.91 -10.33
N ILE A 145 -9.47 1.68 -9.46
CA ILE A 145 -10.79 1.34 -8.92
C ILE A 145 -11.81 1.19 -10.05
N LEU A 146 -11.85 2.18 -10.96
CA LEU A 146 -12.82 2.20 -12.04
C LEU A 146 -12.57 1.10 -13.08
N LEU A 147 -11.32 0.82 -13.42
CA LEU A 147 -10.95 -0.30 -14.29
C LEU A 147 -11.37 -1.64 -13.66
N THR A 148 -11.10 -1.83 -12.37
CA THR A 148 -11.52 -3.05 -11.66
C THR A 148 -13.05 -3.18 -11.66
N ALA A 149 -13.76 -2.09 -11.39
CA ALA A 149 -15.22 -2.07 -11.38
C ALA A 149 -15.81 -2.31 -12.79
N SER A 150 -15.17 -1.84 -13.85
CA SER A 150 -15.64 -2.01 -15.24
C SER A 150 -15.43 -3.44 -15.77
N THR A 151 -14.42 -4.16 -15.27
CA THR A 151 -14.13 -5.55 -15.68
C THR A 151 -14.86 -6.59 -14.85
N HIS A 152 -15.51 -6.20 -13.75
CA HIS A 152 -16.25 -7.14 -12.91
C HIS A 152 -17.52 -7.64 -13.61
N PRO A 153 -17.87 -8.94 -13.54
CA PRO A 153 -19.03 -9.52 -14.24
C PRO A 153 -20.38 -8.86 -13.89
N SER A 154 -20.52 -8.31 -12.68
CA SER A 154 -21.67 -7.49 -12.28
C SER A 154 -21.44 -6.00 -12.54
N GLY A 155 -20.36 -5.65 -13.25
CA GLY A 155 -19.91 -4.27 -13.42
C GLY A 155 -20.87 -3.46 -14.28
N HIS A 156 -21.42 -2.41 -13.69
CA HIS A 156 -22.25 -1.41 -14.37
C HIS A 156 -21.50 -0.08 -14.47
N VAL A 157 -20.17 -0.12 -14.43
CA VAL A 157 -19.31 1.06 -14.61
C VAL A 157 -18.76 1.04 -16.03
N ARG A 158 -19.07 2.09 -16.81
CA ARG A 158 -18.44 2.33 -18.11
C ARG A 158 -17.32 3.34 -17.91
N TYR A 159 -16.10 2.89 -18.11
CA TYR A 159 -14.93 3.74 -17.98
C TYR A 159 -13.86 3.33 -18.99
N GLU A 160 -13.41 4.31 -19.77
CA GLU A 160 -12.26 4.21 -20.66
C GLU A 160 -11.26 5.29 -20.28
N PRO A 161 -10.03 4.95 -19.90
CA PRO A 161 -9.04 5.93 -19.49
C PRO A 161 -8.59 6.80 -20.66
N VAL A 162 -8.45 8.09 -20.43
CA VAL A 162 -7.88 9.07 -21.37
C VAL A 162 -6.35 9.09 -21.23
N LEU A 163 -5.87 8.91 -20.00
CA LEU A 163 -4.46 8.74 -19.66
C LEU A 163 -4.23 7.35 -19.11
N ASP A 164 -3.15 6.69 -19.54
CA ASP A 164 -2.74 5.43 -18.91
C ASP A 164 -1.87 5.74 -17.68
N LEU A 165 -2.52 5.87 -16.53
CA LEU A 165 -1.90 6.11 -15.24
C LEU A 165 -1.69 4.80 -14.45
N ALA A 166 -2.27 3.69 -14.93
CA ALA A 166 -2.24 2.40 -14.24
C ALA A 166 -0.98 1.60 -14.52
N GLN A 167 -0.23 1.92 -15.58
CA GLN A 167 1.07 1.31 -15.81
C GLN A 167 2.01 1.76 -14.69
N ASP A 168 2.21 0.87 -13.72
CA ASP A 168 3.28 1.04 -12.75
C ASP A 168 4.60 1.15 -13.52
N THR A 169 5.24 2.30 -13.42
CA THR A 169 6.64 2.49 -13.83
C THR A 169 7.62 1.67 -12.98
N VAL A 170 7.12 0.89 -12.05
CA VAL A 170 7.86 -0.16 -11.36
C VAL A 170 7.77 -1.41 -12.23
N GLU A 171 8.75 -1.59 -13.11
CA GLU A 171 9.01 -2.89 -13.73
C GLU A 171 8.97 -3.96 -12.63
N LYS A 172 7.98 -4.84 -12.68
CA LYS A 172 8.07 -6.09 -11.93
C LYS A 172 9.34 -6.77 -12.44
N PRO A 173 10.35 -7.03 -11.60
CA PRO A 173 11.53 -7.73 -12.06
C PRO A 173 11.08 -9.05 -12.66
N ALA A 174 11.24 -9.17 -13.97
CA ALA A 174 10.97 -10.40 -14.69
C ALA A 174 12.02 -11.41 -14.25
N GLY A 175 11.59 -12.42 -13.50
CA GLY A 175 12.43 -13.53 -13.08
C GLY A 175 13.02 -13.37 -11.68
N LYS A 176 13.18 -14.49 -11.00
CA LYS A 176 13.84 -14.63 -9.71
C LYS A 176 15.26 -14.06 -9.78
N LEU A 177 15.44 -12.82 -9.35
CA LEU A 177 16.77 -12.26 -9.12
C LEU A 177 17.33 -12.85 -7.82
N PRO A 178 18.63 -13.18 -7.77
CA PRO A 178 19.29 -13.49 -6.52
C PRO A 178 19.13 -12.29 -5.57
N VAL A 179 18.77 -12.54 -4.33
CA VAL A 179 18.42 -11.56 -3.30
C VAL A 179 19.44 -10.43 -3.14
N ALA A 180 20.71 -10.66 -3.47
CA ALA A 180 21.79 -9.68 -3.34
C ALA A 180 21.81 -8.56 -4.41
N ARG A 181 21.14 -8.71 -5.57
CA ARG A 181 21.19 -7.70 -6.65
C ARG A 181 20.01 -6.73 -6.69
N GLN A 182 18.91 -7.03 -5.99
CA GLN A 182 17.75 -6.12 -5.91
C GLN A 182 17.98 -4.88 -5.05
N ILE A 183 19.04 -4.86 -4.24
CA ILE A 183 19.29 -3.85 -3.22
C ILE A 183 20.06 -2.64 -3.75
N ALA A 184 20.85 -2.80 -4.81
CA ALA A 184 21.79 -1.75 -5.29
C ALA A 184 21.17 -0.63 -6.12
N GLY A 185 19.96 -0.79 -6.68
CA GLY A 185 19.37 0.18 -7.61
C GLY A 185 18.33 1.14 -7.03
N GLN A 186 17.80 0.87 -5.83
CA GLN A 186 16.72 1.67 -5.22
C GLN A 186 17.18 2.67 -4.15
N GLY A 187 18.48 2.70 -3.83
CA GLY A 187 19.06 3.60 -2.83
C GLY A 187 19.29 5.04 -3.27
N GLU A 188 19.30 5.31 -4.58
CA GLU A 188 19.72 6.61 -5.11
C GLU A 188 18.61 7.66 -5.25
N LEU A 189 17.34 7.34 -4.96
CA LEU A 189 16.25 8.33 -5.03
C LEU A 189 16.30 9.38 -3.91
N PHE A 190 17.13 9.20 -2.90
CA PHE A 190 17.29 10.10 -1.76
C PHE A 190 18.77 10.33 -1.39
N GLY A 191 19.62 10.60 -2.39
CA GLY A 191 20.99 11.02 -2.14
C GLY A 191 21.04 12.33 -1.34
N ASP A 192 21.90 12.37 -0.31
CA ASP A 192 22.11 13.54 0.57
C ASP A 192 22.71 14.76 -0.13
N ASP A 193 23.02 14.69 -1.43
CA ASP A 193 23.70 15.76 -2.18
C ASP A 193 22.80 16.96 -2.56
N PHE A 194 21.54 16.99 -2.13
CA PHE A 194 20.61 18.10 -2.41
C PHE A 194 20.52 19.17 -1.29
N LEU A 195 21.40 19.16 -0.29
CA LEU A 195 21.31 20.07 0.86
C LEU A 195 22.08 21.38 0.73
N THR A 196 22.72 21.68 -0.42
CA THR A 196 23.48 22.93 -0.59
C THR A 196 23.04 23.67 -1.85
N ALA A 197 21.97 24.40 -1.79
CA ALA A 197 21.69 25.64 -2.54
C ALA A 197 20.32 26.21 -2.15
N ALA A 198 20.22 26.84 -1.00
CA ALA A 198 19.11 27.73 -0.68
C ALA A 198 19.54 29.16 -1.03
N GLU A 199 19.23 29.61 -2.22
CA GLU A 199 19.15 31.04 -2.47
C GLU A 199 17.79 31.55 -1.98
N GLU A 200 17.85 32.41 -0.94
CA GLU A 200 16.75 33.22 -0.49
C GLU A 200 16.38 34.22 -1.59
N ASN A 201 15.30 33.96 -2.32
CA ASN A 201 14.67 34.97 -3.15
C ASN A 201 13.41 35.49 -2.45
N THR A 202 13.51 36.69 -1.96
CA THR A 202 12.43 37.51 -1.45
C THR A 202 11.30 37.68 -2.49
N VAL A 203 10.09 37.33 -2.07
CA VAL A 203 8.86 37.50 -2.87
C VAL A 203 8.54 38.99 -2.96
N SER A 204 8.94 39.64 -4.05
CA SER A 204 8.40 40.92 -4.44
C SER A 204 7.11 40.69 -5.23
N GLY A 205 6.00 41.26 -4.74
CA GLY A 205 4.70 41.18 -5.43
C GLY A 205 4.75 41.94 -6.77
N HIS A 206 4.79 41.17 -7.85
CA HIS A 206 4.45 41.65 -9.17
C HIS A 206 3.24 40.85 -9.66
N GLU A 207 2.22 41.54 -10.08
CA GLU A 207 1.09 41.01 -10.84
C GLU A 207 1.67 40.36 -12.11
N ALA A 208 1.85 39.05 -12.06
CA ALA A 208 2.45 38.30 -13.17
C ALA A 208 1.42 38.20 -14.30
N ALA A 209 1.86 38.50 -15.51
CA ALA A 209 1.13 38.17 -16.72
C ALA A 209 0.68 36.67 -16.68
N PRO A 210 -0.47 36.32 -17.29
CA PRO A 210 -0.98 34.95 -17.24
C PRO A 210 0.10 33.97 -17.71
N PRO A 211 0.23 32.81 -17.05
CA PRO A 211 1.29 31.87 -17.33
C PRO A 211 1.25 31.43 -18.78
N THR A 212 2.34 31.68 -19.49
CA THR A 212 2.52 31.22 -20.87
C THR A 212 2.88 29.76 -20.84
N LEU A 213 1.92 28.90 -21.23
CA LEU A 213 2.14 27.46 -21.40
C LEU A 213 2.61 27.16 -22.83
N THR A 214 3.47 26.17 -22.98
CA THR A 214 3.78 25.63 -24.31
C THR A 214 2.56 24.88 -24.87
N SER A 215 2.55 24.59 -26.17
CA SER A 215 1.48 23.76 -26.76
C SER A 215 1.44 22.38 -26.14
N ALA A 216 2.60 21.79 -25.83
CA ALA A 216 2.71 20.48 -25.15
C ALA A 216 2.16 20.55 -23.72
N ASP A 217 2.50 21.58 -22.93
CA ASP A 217 1.93 21.80 -21.60
C ASP A 217 0.40 21.92 -21.66
N THR A 218 -0.11 22.65 -22.64
CA THR A 218 -1.55 22.85 -22.83
C THR A 218 -2.26 21.53 -23.15
N GLU A 219 -1.70 20.72 -24.04
CA GLU A 219 -2.22 19.38 -24.35
C GLU A 219 -2.20 18.48 -23.12
N LEU A 220 -1.09 18.47 -22.37
CA LEU A 220 -0.95 17.68 -21.14
C LEU A 220 -2.01 18.07 -20.10
N VAL A 221 -2.24 19.36 -19.89
CA VAL A 221 -3.28 19.86 -18.99
C VAL A 221 -4.68 19.41 -19.42
N HIS A 222 -5.00 19.54 -20.71
CA HIS A 222 -6.31 19.08 -21.23
C HIS A 222 -6.48 17.57 -21.03
N ARG A 223 -5.49 16.77 -21.32
CA ARG A 223 -5.56 15.32 -21.09
C ARG A 223 -5.81 14.96 -19.63
N HIS A 224 -5.19 15.67 -18.66
CA HIS A 224 -5.45 15.47 -17.24
C HIS A 224 -6.87 15.90 -16.84
N LEU A 225 -7.38 16.99 -17.40
CA LEU A 225 -8.76 17.43 -17.18
C LEU A 225 -9.78 16.46 -17.76
N ASP A 226 -9.51 15.94 -18.96
CA ASP A 226 -10.37 14.96 -19.63
C ASP A 226 -10.38 13.63 -18.85
N GLU A 227 -9.23 13.18 -18.36
CA GLU A 227 -9.12 12.01 -17.48
C GLU A 227 -9.93 12.20 -16.19
N PHE A 228 -9.71 13.32 -15.49
CA PHE A 228 -10.45 13.64 -14.28
C PHE A 228 -11.96 13.69 -14.53
N THR A 229 -12.39 14.31 -15.64
CA THR A 229 -13.79 14.38 -16.04
C THR A 229 -14.36 13.00 -16.34
N ALA A 230 -13.61 12.14 -17.01
CA ALA A 230 -14.01 10.75 -17.30
C ALA A 230 -14.19 9.95 -16.00
N GLN A 231 -13.27 10.12 -15.02
CA GLN A 231 -13.39 9.47 -13.71
C GLN A 231 -14.63 9.95 -12.95
N LEU A 232 -14.86 11.26 -12.86
CA LEU A 232 -16.05 11.81 -12.21
C LEU A 232 -17.35 11.32 -12.85
N ARG A 233 -17.39 11.25 -14.20
CA ARG A 233 -18.55 10.74 -14.94
C ARG A 233 -18.76 9.25 -14.65
N ALA A 234 -17.73 8.43 -14.72
CA ALA A 234 -17.81 7.00 -14.43
C ALA A 234 -18.32 6.73 -13.00
N ILE A 235 -17.86 7.51 -12.03
CA ILE A 235 -18.36 7.46 -10.66
C ILE A 235 -19.84 7.84 -10.60
N ALA A 236 -20.24 8.95 -11.25
CA ALA A 236 -21.60 9.49 -11.16
C ALA A 236 -22.64 8.57 -11.86
N THR A 237 -22.24 7.90 -12.95
CA THR A 237 -23.13 7.04 -13.77
C THR A 237 -23.05 5.56 -13.41
N GLY A 238 -22.16 5.15 -12.54
CA GLY A 238 -22.04 3.76 -12.07
C GLY A 238 -23.23 3.32 -11.23
N ALA A 239 -23.46 2.01 -11.11
CA ALA A 239 -24.59 1.44 -10.38
C ALA A 239 -24.66 1.84 -8.89
N HIS A 240 -23.51 2.14 -8.28
CA HIS A 240 -23.40 2.52 -6.87
C HIS A 240 -22.55 3.79 -6.71
N PRO A 241 -23.01 4.95 -7.19
CA PRO A 241 -22.20 6.17 -7.24
C PRO A 241 -21.70 6.63 -5.88
N GLU A 242 -22.49 6.47 -4.82
CA GLU A 242 -22.09 6.84 -3.45
C GLU A 242 -20.96 5.95 -2.92
N ARG A 243 -20.99 4.65 -3.22
CA ARG A 243 -19.92 3.72 -2.83
C ARG A 243 -18.64 4.00 -3.61
N LEU A 244 -18.73 4.28 -4.89
CA LEU A 244 -17.58 4.64 -5.72
C LEU A 244 -16.95 5.95 -5.25
N ARG A 245 -17.75 6.97 -4.92
CA ARG A 245 -17.26 8.24 -4.34
C ARG A 245 -16.53 8.02 -3.03
N LEU A 246 -17.15 7.22 -2.12
CA LEU A 246 -16.54 6.91 -0.84
C LEU A 246 -15.21 6.19 -1.03
N LEU A 247 -15.15 5.19 -1.90
CA LEU A 247 -13.95 4.41 -2.17
C LEU A 247 -12.85 5.28 -2.79
N ALA A 248 -13.18 6.09 -3.80
CA ALA A 248 -12.25 7.03 -4.42
C ALA A 248 -11.67 8.04 -3.41
N ALA A 249 -12.52 8.55 -2.51
CA ALA A 249 -12.09 9.47 -1.45
C ALA A 249 -11.22 8.78 -0.40
N ALA A 250 -11.58 7.57 0.03
CA ALA A 250 -10.85 6.80 1.03
C ALA A 250 -9.46 6.37 0.52
N GLU A 251 -9.37 5.85 -0.72
CA GLU A 251 -8.10 5.45 -1.31
C GLU A 251 -7.19 6.67 -1.57
N SER A 252 -7.76 7.79 -2.02
CA SER A 252 -7.00 9.03 -2.19
C SER A 252 -6.49 9.58 -0.84
N ALA A 253 -7.29 9.55 0.22
CA ALA A 253 -6.83 9.90 1.56
C ALA A 253 -5.77 8.92 2.07
N GLY A 254 -5.94 7.62 1.77
CA GLY A 254 -4.96 6.58 2.06
C GLY A 254 -3.61 6.86 1.42
N SER A 255 -3.57 7.38 0.20
CA SER A 255 -2.31 7.72 -0.48
C SER A 255 -1.52 8.83 0.23
N LEU A 256 -2.21 9.81 0.82
CA LEU A 256 -1.56 10.85 1.64
C LEU A 256 -0.95 10.25 2.90
N VAL A 257 -1.69 9.36 3.59
CA VAL A 257 -1.21 8.66 4.79
C VAL A 257 -0.01 7.78 4.45
N ALA A 258 -0.06 7.02 3.35
CA ALA A 258 1.05 6.19 2.90
C ALA A 258 2.31 7.04 2.63
N ALA A 259 2.15 8.15 1.91
CA ALA A 259 3.24 9.08 1.62
C ALA A 259 3.86 9.69 2.91
N GLU A 260 3.04 10.02 3.92
CA GLU A 260 3.54 10.49 5.21
C GLU A 260 4.31 9.40 5.96
N ILE A 261 3.81 8.17 5.99
CA ILE A 261 4.50 7.03 6.62
C ILE A 261 5.86 6.79 5.94
N GLU A 262 5.92 6.81 4.62
CA GLU A 262 7.15 6.63 3.86
C GLU A 262 8.14 7.78 4.11
N TYR A 263 7.65 9.01 4.13
CA TYR A 263 8.49 10.20 4.30
C TYR A 263 9.07 10.31 5.72
N TYR A 264 8.22 10.24 6.76
CA TYR A 264 8.67 10.37 8.15
C TYR A 264 9.31 9.08 8.65
N GLY A 265 8.90 7.92 8.13
CA GLY A 265 9.32 6.61 8.59
C GLY A 265 8.75 6.25 9.98
N ILE A 266 8.85 4.98 10.32
CA ILE A 266 8.44 4.40 11.61
C ILE A 266 9.67 4.38 12.51
N PRO A 267 9.62 4.88 13.76
CA PRO A 267 10.76 4.81 14.69
C PRO A 267 11.24 3.37 14.86
N PHE A 268 12.54 3.13 14.75
CA PHE A 268 13.13 1.81 14.77
C PHE A 268 14.48 1.81 15.48
N ASP A 269 14.61 0.99 16.51
CA ASP A 269 15.84 0.81 17.27
C ASP A 269 16.73 -0.25 16.61
N THR A 270 17.75 0.18 15.88
CA THR A 270 18.69 -0.71 15.19
C THR A 270 19.55 -1.51 16.16
N ALA A 271 19.85 -0.97 17.34
CA ALA A 271 20.65 -1.69 18.35
C ALA A 271 19.84 -2.83 18.98
N ALA A 272 18.58 -2.59 19.32
CA ALA A 272 17.67 -3.63 19.80
C ALA A 272 17.45 -4.73 18.75
N HIS A 273 17.32 -4.34 17.47
CA HIS A 273 17.22 -5.30 16.37
C HIS A 273 18.47 -6.15 16.20
N ASP A 274 19.66 -5.53 16.22
CA ASP A 274 20.95 -6.23 16.11
C ASP A 274 21.16 -7.20 17.27
N ALA A 275 20.88 -6.74 18.51
CA ALA A 275 20.96 -7.58 19.71
C ALA A 275 20.04 -8.81 19.61
N HIS A 276 18.79 -8.61 19.15
CA HIS A 276 17.85 -9.70 18.95
C HIS A 276 18.30 -10.68 17.86
N LEU A 277 18.77 -10.18 16.71
CA LEU A 277 19.29 -11.04 15.67
C LEU A 277 20.53 -11.84 16.16
N THR A 278 21.41 -11.19 16.90
CA THR A 278 22.60 -11.85 17.50
C THR A 278 22.19 -12.95 18.48
N GLU A 279 21.17 -12.72 19.29
CA GLU A 279 20.62 -13.71 20.19
C GLU A 279 20.11 -14.95 19.46
N ILE A 280 19.32 -14.78 18.38
CA ILE A 280 18.63 -15.89 17.71
C ILE A 280 19.44 -16.55 16.58
N LEU A 281 20.36 -15.82 15.96
CA LEU A 281 21.14 -16.27 14.78
C LEU A 281 22.65 -16.43 15.08
N GLY A 282 23.16 -15.81 16.15
CA GLY A 282 24.57 -15.62 16.39
C GLY A 282 25.07 -14.27 15.87
N PRO A 283 26.38 -13.97 15.99
CA PRO A 283 26.97 -12.75 15.47
C PRO A 283 26.66 -12.53 13.99
N ARG A 284 26.61 -11.26 13.56
CA ARG A 284 26.41 -10.91 12.15
C ARG A 284 27.50 -11.55 11.29
N PRO A 285 27.12 -12.37 10.29
CA PRO A 285 28.10 -13.01 9.40
C PRO A 285 28.70 -12.01 8.42
N PRO A 286 29.86 -12.33 7.78
CA PRO A 286 30.32 -11.65 6.59
C PRO A 286 29.28 -11.67 5.47
N GLU A 287 29.42 -10.73 4.52
CA GLU A 287 28.50 -10.66 3.38
C GLU A 287 28.53 -11.96 2.56
N GLY A 288 27.35 -12.48 2.27
CA GLY A 288 27.18 -13.73 1.50
C GLY A 288 27.26 -15.02 2.34
N GLU A 289 27.55 -14.92 3.62
CA GLU A 289 27.62 -16.08 4.52
C GLU A 289 26.34 -16.25 5.36
N HIS A 290 26.10 -17.45 5.85
CA HIS A 290 24.99 -17.73 6.76
C HIS A 290 25.44 -17.56 8.22
N PRO A 291 24.52 -17.12 9.10
CA PRO A 291 24.77 -17.06 10.54
C PRO A 291 25.09 -18.43 11.14
N ALA A 292 25.91 -18.45 12.19
CA ALA A 292 26.41 -19.66 12.81
C ALA A 292 25.30 -20.65 13.20
N LYS A 293 24.21 -20.16 13.82
CA LYS A 293 23.08 -21.04 14.20
C LYS A 293 22.32 -21.65 13.03
N LEU A 294 22.29 -20.98 11.87
CA LEU A 294 21.74 -21.60 10.66
C LEU A 294 22.68 -22.71 10.13
N MET A 295 23.98 -22.49 10.18
CA MET A 295 24.96 -23.48 9.77
C MET A 295 24.88 -24.73 10.67
N GLU A 296 24.84 -24.56 11.98
CA GLU A 296 24.67 -25.63 12.97
C GLU A 296 23.40 -26.48 12.69
N LEU A 297 22.26 -25.81 12.50
CA LEU A 297 21.02 -26.50 12.16
C LEU A 297 21.07 -27.20 10.81
N ALA A 298 21.73 -26.60 9.80
CA ALA A 298 21.91 -27.23 8.50
C ALA A 298 22.73 -28.53 8.61
N GLU A 299 23.81 -28.53 9.39
CA GLU A 299 24.60 -29.74 9.66
C GLU A 299 23.79 -30.79 10.41
N GLN A 300 23.03 -30.41 11.43
CA GLN A 300 22.13 -31.33 12.14
C GLN A 300 21.11 -31.98 11.17
N ILE A 301 20.44 -31.14 10.33
CA ILE A 301 19.47 -31.66 9.35
C ILE A 301 20.12 -32.61 8.35
N ARG A 302 21.34 -32.33 7.89
CA ARG A 302 22.11 -33.20 7.00
C ARG A 302 22.40 -34.55 7.67
N ALA A 303 22.80 -34.51 8.94
CA ALA A 303 23.08 -35.72 9.71
C ALA A 303 21.81 -36.54 9.96
N ASP A 304 20.73 -35.89 10.42
CA ASP A 304 19.46 -36.55 10.78
C ASP A 304 18.76 -37.18 9.55
N LEU A 305 18.94 -36.59 8.37
CA LEU A 305 18.38 -37.10 7.11
C LEU A 305 19.36 -37.98 6.31
N PHE A 306 20.58 -38.23 6.82
CA PHE A 306 21.65 -38.94 6.11
C PHE A 306 21.96 -38.38 4.72
N ALA A 307 21.90 -37.06 4.59
CA ALA A 307 22.03 -36.33 3.32
C ALA A 307 23.13 -35.26 3.40
N PRO A 308 24.44 -35.63 3.33
CA PRO A 308 25.57 -34.73 3.61
C PRO A 308 25.67 -33.52 2.65
N HIS A 309 25.09 -33.63 1.46
CA HIS A 309 25.13 -32.57 0.44
C HIS A 309 23.79 -31.80 0.31
N LEU A 310 22.86 -32.02 1.23
CA LEU A 310 21.56 -31.38 1.25
C LEU A 310 21.73 -29.85 1.40
N ASN A 311 21.08 -29.09 0.51
CA ASN A 311 20.82 -27.67 0.71
C ASN A 311 19.45 -27.47 1.39
N PRO A 312 19.38 -27.11 2.69
CA PRO A 312 18.12 -26.93 3.40
C PRO A 312 17.28 -25.75 2.89
N ASP A 313 17.88 -24.80 2.14
CA ASP A 313 17.19 -23.66 1.52
C ASP A 313 16.36 -24.07 0.31
N SER A 314 16.67 -25.25 -0.26
CA SER A 314 15.93 -25.79 -1.39
C SER A 314 14.74 -26.66 -0.90
N PRO A 315 13.48 -26.21 -1.04
CA PRO A 315 12.32 -27.01 -0.63
C PRO A 315 12.23 -28.35 -1.37
N GLN A 316 12.75 -28.42 -2.61
CA GLN A 316 12.73 -29.64 -3.42
C GLN A 316 13.78 -30.66 -2.95
N GLU A 317 14.98 -30.18 -2.61
CA GLU A 317 16.03 -31.08 -2.08
C GLU A 317 15.64 -31.59 -0.69
N LEU A 318 15.12 -30.69 0.17
CA LEU A 318 14.65 -31.07 1.49
C LEU A 318 13.51 -32.11 1.42
N LEU A 319 12.56 -31.93 0.47
CA LEU A 319 11.48 -32.92 0.30
C LEU A 319 12.00 -34.28 -0.15
N ARG A 320 12.97 -34.31 -1.08
CA ARG A 320 13.62 -35.54 -1.53
C ARG A 320 14.37 -36.24 -0.39
N ALA A 321 15.11 -35.47 0.43
CA ALA A 321 15.83 -36.02 1.58
C ALA A 321 14.86 -36.57 2.64
N LEU A 322 13.76 -35.93 2.92
CA LEU A 322 12.70 -36.41 3.79
C LEU A 322 12.10 -37.73 3.29
N HIS A 323 11.79 -37.82 1.99
CA HIS A 323 11.28 -39.08 1.41
C HIS A 323 12.31 -40.19 1.52
N ALA A 324 13.60 -39.93 1.25
CA ALA A 324 14.66 -40.92 1.40
C ALA A 324 14.84 -41.40 2.86
N ALA A 325 14.58 -40.52 3.84
CA ALA A 325 14.57 -40.83 5.27
C ALA A 325 13.25 -41.52 5.74
N GLY A 326 12.34 -41.85 4.82
CA GLY A 326 11.06 -42.49 5.13
C GLY A 326 9.94 -41.55 5.61
N VAL A 327 10.12 -40.25 5.48
CA VAL A 327 9.10 -39.22 5.82
C VAL A 327 8.27 -38.90 4.57
N ASN A 328 7.18 -39.64 4.37
CA ASN A 328 6.31 -39.47 3.19
C ASN A 328 5.32 -38.35 3.38
N VAL A 329 5.73 -37.13 3.04
CA VAL A 329 4.91 -35.91 3.10
C VAL A 329 4.80 -35.25 1.71
N PRO A 330 3.66 -34.63 1.36
CA PRO A 330 3.47 -34.00 0.04
C PRO A 330 4.22 -32.66 -0.12
N SER A 331 4.69 -32.06 0.97
CA SER A 331 5.41 -30.80 0.94
C SER A 331 6.17 -30.54 2.25
N THR A 332 7.14 -29.62 2.19
CA THR A 332 7.88 -29.15 3.37
C THR A 332 7.20 -28.00 4.12
N ARG A 333 5.89 -27.78 3.92
CA ARG A 333 5.14 -26.75 4.64
C ARG A 333 5.03 -27.10 6.12
N SER A 334 5.15 -26.09 6.99
CA SER A 334 5.22 -26.32 8.44
C SER A 334 4.04 -27.12 9.00
N TYR A 335 2.81 -26.84 8.53
CA TYR A 335 1.62 -27.58 9.00
C TYR A 335 1.62 -29.04 8.55
N VAL A 336 2.15 -29.33 7.35
CA VAL A 336 2.27 -30.71 6.83
C VAL A 336 3.27 -31.50 7.67
N LEU A 337 4.44 -30.93 7.94
CA LEU A 337 5.48 -31.54 8.76
C LEU A 337 5.00 -31.80 10.20
N LYS A 338 4.31 -30.83 10.80
CA LYS A 338 3.71 -30.96 12.13
C LYS A 338 2.64 -32.03 12.15
N GLY A 339 1.73 -32.05 11.17
CA GLY A 339 0.70 -33.09 11.06
C GLY A 339 1.31 -34.47 10.97
N TRP A 340 2.36 -34.69 10.18
CA TRP A 340 3.08 -35.95 10.12
C TRP A 340 3.71 -36.32 11.46
N ALA A 341 4.31 -35.37 12.18
CA ALA A 341 4.92 -35.65 13.48
C ALA A 341 3.89 -36.01 14.55
N GLU A 342 2.66 -35.51 14.44
CA GLU A 342 1.57 -35.75 15.39
C GLU A 342 0.67 -36.94 15.07
N GLU A 343 0.75 -37.51 13.85
CA GLU A 343 -0.12 -38.58 13.34
C GLU A 343 -0.14 -39.84 14.21
N THR A 344 0.99 -40.16 14.84
CA THR A 344 1.13 -41.42 15.63
C THR A 344 1.63 -41.10 17.02
N ALA A 345 0.80 -41.29 18.05
CA ALA A 345 1.13 -41.00 19.44
C ALA A 345 2.39 -41.72 19.93
N THR A 346 2.55 -43.02 19.57
CA THR A 346 3.69 -43.85 19.98
C THR A 346 5.03 -43.46 19.36
N GLN A 347 5.02 -42.72 18.26
CA GLN A 347 6.23 -42.27 17.57
C GLN A 347 6.43 -40.77 17.63
N ARG A 348 5.57 -40.05 18.33
CA ARG A 348 5.52 -38.58 18.35
C ARG A 348 6.87 -37.94 18.69
N GLU A 349 7.50 -38.36 19.77
CA GLU A 349 8.79 -37.80 20.21
C GLU A 349 9.88 -37.97 19.15
N ARG A 350 9.99 -39.20 18.58
CA ARG A 350 10.99 -39.48 17.54
C ARG A 350 10.74 -38.66 16.26
N ARG A 351 9.49 -38.56 15.85
CA ARG A 351 9.10 -37.77 14.67
C ARG A 351 9.33 -36.29 14.89
N TRP A 352 9.01 -35.76 16.08
CA TRP A 352 9.30 -34.39 16.44
C TRP A 352 10.79 -34.08 16.48
N ALA A 353 11.62 -34.96 17.04
CA ALA A 353 13.07 -34.79 17.05
C ALA A 353 13.65 -34.62 15.64
N LEU A 354 13.07 -35.30 14.63
CA LEU A 354 13.48 -35.18 13.24
C LEU A 354 12.99 -33.89 12.57
N ILE A 355 11.78 -33.41 12.90
CA ILE A 355 11.13 -32.28 12.21
C ILE A 355 11.43 -30.95 12.87
N GLU A 356 11.66 -30.92 14.18
CA GLU A 356 11.90 -29.67 14.93
C GLU A 356 13.12 -28.89 14.40
N PRO A 357 14.29 -29.46 14.11
CA PRO A 357 15.42 -28.73 13.52
C PRO A 357 15.07 -28.10 12.18
N ILE A 358 14.29 -28.78 11.34
CA ILE A 358 13.84 -28.28 10.04
C ILE A 358 12.91 -27.09 10.20
N LEU A 359 11.94 -27.19 11.11
CA LEU A 359 11.01 -26.08 11.39
C LEU A 359 11.74 -24.86 11.94
N ARG A 360 12.69 -25.08 12.85
CA ARG A 360 13.53 -24.05 13.45
C ARG A 360 14.43 -23.38 12.40
N TYR A 361 15.10 -24.17 11.57
CA TYR A 361 15.89 -23.69 10.45
C TYR A 361 15.06 -22.78 9.53
N LYS A 362 13.90 -23.25 9.07
CA LYS A 362 13.01 -22.49 8.19
C LYS A 362 12.53 -21.17 8.83
N LYS A 363 12.24 -21.18 10.13
CA LYS A 363 11.85 -19.96 10.86
C LYS A 363 13.01 -18.96 10.90
N LEU A 364 14.20 -19.38 11.30
CA LEU A 364 15.38 -18.53 11.42
C LEU A 364 15.85 -18.04 10.04
N TYR A 365 15.86 -18.91 9.03
CA TYR A 365 16.20 -18.55 7.66
C TYR A 365 15.26 -17.49 7.10
N ARG A 366 13.96 -17.60 7.34
CA ARG A 366 13.00 -16.55 6.95
C ARG A 366 13.29 -15.22 7.64
N ILE A 367 13.62 -15.21 8.93
CA ILE A 367 13.97 -13.97 9.63
C ILE A 367 15.25 -13.39 9.02
N PHE A 368 16.29 -14.21 8.84
CA PHE A 368 17.56 -13.79 8.27
C PHE A 368 17.41 -13.16 6.88
N THR A 369 16.67 -13.79 5.98
CA THR A 369 16.53 -13.33 4.60
C THR A 369 15.54 -12.18 4.42
N ALA A 370 14.46 -12.16 5.21
CA ALA A 370 13.39 -11.18 5.03
C ALA A 370 13.51 -9.95 5.94
N ASN A 371 14.11 -10.10 7.13
CA ASN A 371 14.18 -9.06 8.14
C ASN A 371 15.52 -9.05 8.91
N GLY A 372 16.57 -9.63 8.34
CA GLY A 372 17.92 -9.66 8.90
C GLY A 372 18.66 -8.33 8.75
N TRP A 373 19.96 -8.36 8.92
CA TRP A 373 20.82 -7.17 8.88
C TRP A 373 20.76 -6.45 7.53
N SER A 374 20.83 -7.17 6.41
CA SER A 374 20.74 -6.57 5.06
C SER A 374 19.41 -5.87 4.82
N TRP A 375 18.31 -6.37 5.39
CA TRP A 375 17.03 -5.69 5.38
C TRP A 375 17.09 -4.38 6.17
N ALA A 376 17.65 -4.40 7.38
CA ALA A 376 17.80 -3.21 8.20
C ALA A 376 18.68 -2.15 7.51
N ASP A 377 19.81 -2.56 6.95
CA ASP A 377 20.72 -1.66 6.20
C ASP A 377 20.02 -0.98 5.01
N SER A 378 19.06 -1.67 4.38
CA SER A 378 18.35 -1.17 3.20
C SER A 378 17.18 -0.26 3.56
N TRP A 379 16.44 -0.59 4.62
CA TRP A 379 15.13 0.01 4.91
C TRP A 379 15.10 0.91 6.15
N VAL A 380 16.14 0.86 7.00
CA VAL A 380 16.23 1.69 8.21
C VAL A 380 17.33 2.72 8.02
N ARG A 381 16.96 4.00 8.09
CA ARG A 381 17.90 5.13 8.00
C ARG A 381 17.59 6.11 9.10
N ASN A 382 18.65 6.58 9.79
CA ASN A 382 18.54 7.55 10.88
C ASN A 382 17.52 7.12 11.95
N GLY A 383 17.55 5.85 12.38
CA GLY A 383 16.62 5.31 13.37
C GLY A 383 15.16 5.25 12.92
N ARG A 384 14.90 5.24 11.61
CA ARG A 384 13.54 5.14 11.06
C ARG A 384 13.44 4.14 9.92
N PHE A 385 12.50 3.22 10.04
CA PHE A 385 12.11 2.27 8.99
C PHE A 385 11.17 2.95 8.00
N ARG A 386 11.51 2.90 6.72
CA ARG A 386 10.75 3.53 5.61
C ARG A 386 10.28 2.48 4.59
N PRO A 387 9.11 1.87 4.80
CA PRO A 387 8.57 0.91 3.86
C PRO A 387 7.97 1.62 2.63
N HIS A 388 7.87 0.91 1.50
CA HIS A 388 7.04 1.33 0.38
C HIS A 388 5.66 0.69 0.48
N LEU A 389 4.63 1.53 0.61
CA LEU A 389 3.25 1.11 0.77
C LEU A 389 2.45 1.29 -0.53
N GLU A 390 1.61 0.32 -0.84
CA GLU A 390 0.68 0.35 -1.97
C GLU A 390 -0.75 0.35 -1.47
N VAL A 391 -1.39 1.50 -1.55
CA VAL A 391 -2.81 1.66 -1.19
C VAL A 391 -3.66 0.86 -2.17
N GLY A 392 -4.53 -0.03 -1.66
CA GLY A 392 -5.35 -0.92 -2.47
C GLY A 392 -4.55 -1.87 -3.36
N GLY A 393 -3.30 -2.21 -3.03
CA GLY A 393 -2.40 -3.04 -3.85
C GLY A 393 -2.84 -4.49 -4.03
N ALA A 394 -3.67 -5.02 -3.14
CA ALA A 394 -4.23 -6.36 -3.26
C ALA A 394 -5.53 -6.37 -4.06
N ALA A 395 -5.86 -7.50 -4.70
CA ALA A 395 -7.13 -7.70 -5.44
C ALA A 395 -8.38 -7.49 -4.56
N THR A 396 -8.25 -7.64 -3.25
CA THR A 396 -9.32 -7.39 -2.26
C THR A 396 -9.42 -5.93 -1.83
N GLY A 397 -8.61 -5.03 -2.38
CA GLY A 397 -8.52 -3.63 -1.96
C GLY A 397 -7.70 -3.38 -0.69
N ARG A 398 -7.08 -4.40 -0.10
CA ARG A 398 -6.15 -4.21 1.02
C ARG A 398 -4.88 -3.52 0.56
N TRP A 399 -4.24 -2.79 1.46
CA TRP A 399 -2.92 -2.24 1.20
C TRP A 399 -1.90 -3.36 1.02
N GLY A 400 -0.96 -3.14 0.11
CA GLY A 400 0.23 -3.94 -0.10
C GLY A 400 1.48 -3.21 0.40
N ALA A 401 2.62 -3.89 0.29
CA ALA A 401 3.95 -3.32 0.45
C ALA A 401 4.80 -3.81 -0.71
N SER A 402 5.29 -2.91 -1.55
CA SER A 402 6.21 -3.22 -2.63
C SER A 402 7.66 -3.28 -2.16
N GLY A 403 7.94 -2.75 -0.95
CA GLY A 403 9.27 -2.79 -0.33
C GLY A 403 9.22 -2.74 1.19
N GLY A 404 10.27 -3.25 1.83
CA GLY A 404 10.44 -3.29 3.28
C GLY A 404 9.54 -4.26 4.05
N GLY A 405 8.48 -4.79 3.45
CA GLY A 405 7.61 -5.81 4.04
C GLY A 405 6.88 -5.39 5.32
N ALA A 406 6.55 -4.09 5.49
CA ALA A 406 5.99 -3.53 6.73
C ALA A 406 4.75 -4.27 7.25
N LEU A 407 3.88 -4.72 6.34
CA LEU A 407 2.63 -5.41 6.69
C LEU A 407 2.83 -6.87 7.16
N GLN A 408 4.06 -7.39 7.06
CA GLN A 408 4.39 -8.79 7.36
C GLN A 408 5.56 -8.91 8.35
N LEU A 409 5.90 -7.84 9.07
CA LEU A 409 6.98 -7.88 10.07
C LEU A 409 6.66 -8.93 11.15
N PRO A 410 7.56 -9.89 11.41
CA PRO A 410 7.41 -10.85 12.48
C PRO A 410 7.29 -10.17 13.85
N ALA A 411 6.63 -10.84 14.80
CA ALA A 411 6.47 -10.30 16.15
C ALA A 411 7.83 -10.00 16.81
N GLU A 412 8.80 -10.84 16.54
CA GLU A 412 10.17 -10.73 17.04
C GLU A 412 10.85 -9.44 16.57
N ILE A 413 10.65 -9.05 15.32
CA ILE A 413 11.23 -7.81 14.76
C ILE A 413 10.47 -6.57 15.20
N ARG A 414 9.16 -6.70 15.48
CA ARG A 414 8.34 -5.58 15.97
C ARG A 414 8.81 -5.04 17.33
N SER A 415 9.54 -5.82 18.11
CA SER A 415 10.13 -5.36 19.38
C SER A 415 11.14 -4.22 19.22
N ALA A 416 11.73 -4.06 18.02
CA ALA A 416 12.60 -2.95 17.67
C ALA A 416 11.84 -1.66 17.27
N ILE A 417 10.51 -1.72 17.08
CA ILE A 417 9.70 -0.53 16.84
C ILE A 417 9.36 0.10 18.18
N LEU A 418 10.10 1.14 18.55
CA LEU A 418 9.98 1.82 19.83
C LEU A 418 9.59 3.28 19.60
N ALA A 419 8.67 3.79 20.44
CA ALA A 419 8.37 5.21 20.43
C ALA A 419 9.59 6.02 20.90
N PRO A 420 9.87 7.19 20.29
CA PRO A 420 10.91 8.09 20.77
C PRO A 420 10.68 8.50 22.23
N GLU A 421 11.73 8.96 22.89
CA GLU A 421 11.62 9.46 24.27
C GLU A 421 10.57 10.58 24.37
N GLY A 422 9.68 10.47 25.34
CA GLY A 422 8.56 11.41 25.54
C GLY A 422 7.34 11.17 24.63
N GLU A 423 7.39 10.16 23.76
CA GLU A 423 6.28 9.78 22.89
C GLU A 423 5.72 8.40 23.23
N VAL A 424 4.51 8.11 22.76
CA VAL A 424 3.88 6.78 22.91
C VAL A 424 3.21 6.38 21.60
N PHE A 425 3.14 5.08 21.34
CA PHE A 425 2.30 4.56 20.28
C PHE A 425 0.84 4.45 20.73
N LEU A 426 -0.07 5.00 19.95
CA LEU A 426 -1.49 4.70 20.07
C LEU A 426 -1.80 3.55 19.11
N VAL A 427 -2.10 2.37 19.67
CA VAL A 427 -2.43 1.18 18.88
C VAL A 427 -3.92 0.92 18.97
N SER A 428 -4.60 0.94 17.83
CA SER A 428 -6.03 0.64 17.72
C SER A 428 -6.27 -0.29 16.54
N ASP A 429 -7.03 -1.35 16.77
CA ASP A 429 -7.44 -2.32 15.76
C ASP A 429 -8.96 -2.46 15.75
N GLY A 430 -9.55 -2.49 14.54
CA GLY A 430 -10.96 -2.75 14.36
C GLY A 430 -11.28 -4.22 14.65
N SER A 431 -11.61 -4.53 15.90
CA SER A 431 -11.83 -5.90 16.35
C SER A 431 -12.82 -6.65 15.45
N GLN A 432 -12.32 -7.71 14.80
CA GLN A 432 -13.10 -8.63 13.97
C GLN A 432 -13.95 -7.91 12.90
N ILE A 433 -13.38 -6.91 12.24
CA ILE A 433 -14.13 -6.03 11.31
C ILE A 433 -14.80 -6.80 10.18
N GLU A 434 -14.08 -7.79 9.58
CA GLU A 434 -14.60 -8.56 8.44
C GLU A 434 -15.85 -9.40 8.80
N PRO A 435 -15.85 -10.23 9.85
CA PRO A 435 -17.06 -10.95 10.26
C PRO A 435 -18.20 -10.02 10.70
N ARG A 436 -17.90 -8.85 11.28
CA ARG A 436 -18.94 -7.85 11.61
C ARG A 436 -19.59 -7.25 10.37
N ILE A 437 -18.79 -6.96 9.34
CA ILE A 437 -19.30 -6.52 8.04
C ILE A 437 -20.12 -7.63 7.38
N LEU A 438 -19.66 -8.89 7.46
CA LEU A 438 -20.39 -10.03 6.93
C LEU A 438 -21.79 -10.15 7.61
N ALA A 439 -21.84 -10.09 8.93
CA ALA A 439 -23.11 -10.11 9.67
C ALA A 439 -24.07 -8.99 9.22
N ALA A 440 -23.52 -7.77 9.02
CA ALA A 440 -24.31 -6.63 8.56
C ALA A 440 -24.82 -6.77 7.12
N LEU A 441 -24.04 -7.39 6.23
CA LEU A 441 -24.40 -7.58 4.83
C LEU A 441 -25.34 -8.77 4.59
N SER A 442 -25.15 -9.86 5.36
CA SER A 442 -25.96 -11.08 5.25
C SER A 442 -27.29 -10.97 6.02
N HIS A 443 -27.41 -9.99 6.92
CA HIS A 443 -28.51 -9.91 7.88
C HIS A 443 -28.64 -11.15 8.78
N ASP A 444 -27.52 -11.85 9.03
CA ASP A 444 -27.43 -13.01 9.89
C ASP A 444 -27.51 -12.59 11.36
N GLU A 445 -28.65 -12.87 11.99
CA GLU A 445 -28.92 -12.44 13.38
C GLU A 445 -28.07 -13.23 14.40
N ALA A 446 -27.75 -14.50 14.13
CA ALA A 446 -26.91 -15.31 15.02
C ALA A 446 -25.48 -14.75 15.03
N LEU A 447 -24.92 -14.48 13.84
CA LEU A 447 -23.61 -13.88 13.70
C LEU A 447 -23.59 -12.44 14.27
N ALA A 448 -24.62 -11.66 14.04
CA ALA A 448 -24.76 -10.31 14.63
C ALA A 448 -24.87 -10.37 16.17
N SER A 449 -25.59 -11.34 16.73
CA SER A 449 -25.70 -11.55 18.18
C SER A 449 -24.35 -11.92 18.79
N ALA A 450 -23.62 -12.87 18.21
CA ALA A 450 -22.26 -13.20 18.63
C ALA A 450 -21.32 -11.98 18.59
N GLY A 451 -21.56 -11.07 17.64
CA GLY A 451 -20.78 -9.85 17.46
C GLY A 451 -21.11 -8.69 18.39
N ARG A 452 -22.23 -8.73 19.14
CA ARG A 452 -22.60 -7.65 20.09
C ARG A 452 -21.72 -7.61 21.33
N GLY A 453 -21.05 -8.73 21.65
CA GLY A 453 -20.04 -8.77 22.71
C GLY A 453 -18.71 -8.14 22.30
N THR A 454 -17.76 -8.18 23.21
CA THR A 454 -16.39 -7.67 22.97
C THR A 454 -15.60 -8.57 22.00
N ASP A 455 -15.93 -9.87 21.93
CA ASP A 455 -15.23 -10.85 21.10
C ASP A 455 -16.21 -11.79 20.39
N MET A 456 -16.40 -11.59 19.10
CA MET A 456 -17.30 -12.39 18.26
C MET A 456 -16.88 -13.87 18.18
N TYR A 457 -15.58 -14.17 18.18
CA TYR A 457 -15.13 -15.55 18.12
C TYR A 457 -15.42 -16.32 19.43
N ALA A 458 -15.33 -15.62 20.58
CA ALA A 458 -15.75 -16.16 21.84
C ALA A 458 -17.29 -16.38 21.87
N GLY A 459 -18.06 -15.43 21.31
CA GLY A 459 -19.50 -15.57 21.15
C GLY A 459 -19.90 -16.77 20.29
N ILE A 460 -19.21 -17.00 19.18
CA ILE A 460 -19.44 -18.18 18.31
C ILE A 460 -19.08 -19.48 19.05
N ALA A 461 -17.96 -19.51 19.76
CA ALA A 461 -17.58 -20.69 20.55
C ALA A 461 -18.61 -21.01 21.63
N GLU A 462 -19.20 -19.99 22.28
CA GLU A 462 -20.25 -20.16 23.27
C GLU A 462 -21.57 -20.67 22.64
N LEU A 463 -21.98 -20.13 21.50
CA LEU A 463 -23.14 -20.63 20.75
C LEU A 463 -22.93 -22.10 20.36
N ALA A 464 -21.72 -22.45 19.83
CA ALA A 464 -21.37 -23.83 19.49
C ALA A 464 -21.47 -24.77 20.70
N ARG A 465 -21.02 -24.33 21.87
CA ARG A 465 -21.10 -25.08 23.12
C ARG A 465 -22.54 -25.34 23.53
N LEU A 466 -23.42 -24.34 23.40
CA LEU A 466 -24.85 -24.46 23.71
C LEU A 466 -25.59 -25.44 22.78
N GLU A 467 -25.18 -25.47 21.50
CA GLU A 467 -25.70 -26.36 20.46
C GLU A 467 -25.07 -27.78 20.49
N GLY A 468 -24.12 -28.05 21.39
CA GLY A 468 -23.41 -29.31 21.48
C GLY A 468 -22.44 -29.57 20.31
N VAL A 469 -21.99 -28.51 19.64
CA VAL A 469 -21.03 -28.59 18.53
C VAL A 469 -19.61 -28.57 19.06
N ALA A 470 -18.75 -29.42 18.52
CA ALA A 470 -17.33 -29.53 18.93
C ALA A 470 -16.45 -28.37 18.44
N LEU A 471 -16.91 -27.14 18.61
CA LEU A 471 -16.19 -25.91 18.27
C LEU A 471 -16.16 -24.99 19.51
N THR A 472 -15.52 -25.46 20.56
CA THR A 472 -15.63 -24.82 21.88
C THR A 472 -14.52 -23.82 22.18
N GLU A 473 -13.44 -23.86 21.39
CA GLU A 473 -12.29 -22.98 21.58
C GLU A 473 -12.37 -21.73 20.67
N ARG A 474 -12.10 -20.56 21.25
CA ARG A 474 -12.03 -19.29 20.50
C ARG A 474 -11.14 -19.36 19.25
N ALA A 475 -10.00 -20.06 19.36
CA ALA A 475 -9.06 -20.23 18.25
C ALA A 475 -9.68 -21.06 17.10
N GLN A 476 -10.43 -22.10 17.42
CA GLN A 476 -11.17 -22.93 16.46
C GLN A 476 -12.28 -22.13 15.78
N ALA A 477 -13.06 -21.35 16.54
CA ALA A 477 -14.11 -20.49 16.03
C ALA A 477 -13.54 -19.45 15.05
N LYS A 478 -12.39 -18.84 15.38
CA LYS A 478 -11.68 -17.93 14.48
C LYS A 478 -11.27 -18.61 13.18
N VAL A 479 -10.63 -19.76 13.25
CA VAL A 479 -10.17 -20.51 12.06
C VAL A 479 -11.36 -20.96 11.22
N GLY A 480 -12.40 -21.49 11.85
CA GLY A 480 -13.62 -21.97 11.17
C GLY A 480 -14.34 -20.85 10.43
N LEU A 481 -14.61 -19.73 11.09
CA LEU A 481 -15.31 -18.58 10.48
C LEU A 481 -14.50 -17.99 9.32
N LEU A 482 -13.21 -17.74 9.50
CA LEU A 482 -12.35 -17.22 8.43
C LEU A 482 -12.24 -18.22 7.27
N ALA A 483 -12.24 -19.52 7.55
CA ALA A 483 -12.26 -20.55 6.52
C ALA A 483 -13.49 -20.45 5.62
N ILE A 484 -14.69 -20.31 6.22
CA ILE A 484 -15.92 -20.15 5.47
C ILE A 484 -15.88 -18.87 4.65
N MET A 485 -15.48 -17.77 5.25
CA MET A 485 -15.43 -16.45 4.57
C MET A 485 -14.50 -16.47 3.35
N TYR A 486 -13.39 -17.21 3.41
CA TYR A 486 -12.39 -17.30 2.34
C TYR A 486 -12.49 -18.57 1.47
N GLY A 487 -13.55 -19.36 1.63
CA GLY A 487 -13.77 -20.55 0.81
C GLY A 487 -12.76 -21.67 1.06
N GLY A 488 -12.15 -21.72 2.25
CA GLY A 488 -11.25 -22.80 2.66
C GLY A 488 -11.98 -24.13 2.72
N ARG A 489 -11.44 -25.17 2.06
CA ARG A 489 -12.09 -26.49 1.94
C ARG A 489 -11.20 -27.68 2.33
N SER A 490 -9.95 -27.47 2.73
CA SER A 490 -8.96 -28.53 2.95
C SER A 490 -8.10 -28.33 4.21
N GLY A 491 -7.46 -29.41 4.68
CA GLY A 491 -6.59 -29.41 5.85
C GLY A 491 -7.35 -29.30 7.17
N GLU A 492 -6.76 -28.70 8.20
CA GLU A 492 -7.41 -28.46 9.51
C GLU A 492 -8.73 -27.70 9.36
N ILE A 493 -8.78 -26.78 8.40
CA ILE A 493 -9.95 -26.03 8.03
C ILE A 493 -11.07 -26.96 7.55
N GLY A 494 -10.77 -27.90 6.66
CA GLY A 494 -11.73 -28.89 6.16
C GLY A 494 -12.31 -29.77 7.26
N ALA A 495 -11.54 -30.06 8.30
CA ALA A 495 -11.99 -30.84 9.45
C ALA A 495 -12.97 -30.03 10.36
N LEU A 496 -12.81 -28.71 10.42
CA LEU A 496 -13.67 -27.82 11.22
C LEU A 496 -14.98 -27.42 10.50
N LEU A 497 -14.98 -27.42 9.14
CA LEU A 497 -16.16 -26.99 8.35
C LEU A 497 -17.47 -27.72 8.68
N PRO A 498 -17.51 -29.06 8.89
CA PRO A 498 -18.75 -29.73 9.24
C PRO A 498 -19.35 -29.28 10.58
N HIS A 499 -18.50 -28.80 11.50
CA HIS A 499 -18.92 -28.30 12.80
C HIS A 499 -19.45 -26.87 12.72
N VAL A 500 -18.82 -26.03 11.89
CA VAL A 500 -19.22 -24.63 11.69
C VAL A 500 -20.48 -24.51 10.82
N ALA A 501 -20.66 -25.38 9.83
CA ALA A 501 -21.85 -25.41 8.99
C ALA A 501 -23.15 -25.82 9.72
N LYS A 502 -23.06 -26.26 10.97
CA LYS A 502 -24.21 -26.59 11.82
C LYS A 502 -24.64 -25.43 12.73
N LEU A 503 -23.82 -24.40 12.84
CA LEU A 503 -24.11 -23.14 13.52
C LEU A 503 -24.82 -22.16 12.59
#